data_6873a4c358542e2ea20cb850a7bffab0
#
_entry.id   6873a4c358542e2ea20cb850a7bffab0
#
_cell.length_a   1.000
_cell.length_b   1.000
_cell.length_c   1.000
_cell.angle_alpha   90.00
_cell.angle_beta   90.00
_cell.angle_gamma   90.00
#
_symmetry.space_group_name_H-M   'P 1'
#
loop_
_entity.id
_entity.type
_entity.pdbx_description
1 polymer ?
#
loop_
_entity_poly.entity_id
_entity_poly.type
_entity_poly.pdbx_seq_one_letter_code
_entity_poly.pdbx_strand_id
1 'polypeptide(L)'
;MSQRKLAAGAVVMGVCNGVKIALQLGLSPTLAHLLGPANFGLYSLAQPTILFVMMLADAGLGQSLARESEDNEAVWSSAFWLLLTLGVVLGVGVALWSGPLSIISRQPGLPPIMTALAASVLLLTLTISPSARLTRRGRIEVFALADLFANVVAGALALGLAFKGAGVWALVGQTLCLYGLRAITLNACAFRLPRLVFNWRAVSPHTLLGGGIVAAKFADGLGRMLEAGVVGRRFGPAGLGMYAFTNQAAWSLVQGVANPTGTMLYAHAVSAEDDAEVRALYLRLTRVTALLTLPATAVIAALSWRLTGAVLGPAWSSGIFLIALIFPSQALGTLGQLVSAAIYARGWARSQMLLAVANGALRLAAVAIPLGGWLALPFYVAAVNLGYGLLAIVIARVQLGWRIADALLEARGPAMASAVAAAAAFALGVNTPGGIGWLIVSAAAAGPVYLAALFCLDRKRTLADWTALRTALALRRAWAPVAGPA
;
A
#
# COMPACT_ATOMS: atom_id res chain seq x y z
N MET A 1 -23.99 11.42 -17.44
CA MET A 1 -22.59 11.85 -17.69
C MET A 1 -22.07 11.20 -18.96
N SER A 2 -21.36 11.92 -19.86
CA SER A 2 -20.84 11.30 -21.08
C SER A 2 -19.67 10.35 -20.73
N GLN A 3 -19.64 9.18 -21.37
CA GLN A 3 -18.55 8.19 -21.20
C GLN A 3 -17.15 8.78 -21.40
N ARG A 4 -17.02 9.81 -22.27
CA ARG A 4 -15.76 10.55 -22.49
C ARG A 4 -15.26 11.28 -21.25
N LYS A 5 -16.14 11.89 -20.44
CA LYS A 5 -15.74 12.59 -19.19
C LYS A 5 -15.27 11.60 -18.13
N LEU A 6 -15.91 10.44 -18.00
CA LEU A 6 -15.49 9.38 -17.10
C LEU A 6 -14.12 8.81 -17.49
N ALA A 7 -13.91 8.55 -18.76
CA ALA A 7 -12.62 8.06 -19.27
C ALA A 7 -11.48 9.08 -19.06
N ALA A 8 -11.73 10.37 -19.33
CA ALA A 8 -10.76 11.42 -19.07
C ALA A 8 -10.40 11.53 -17.57
N GLY A 9 -11.40 11.49 -16.69
CA GLY A 9 -11.18 11.50 -15.22
C GLY A 9 -10.37 10.30 -14.74
N ALA A 10 -10.62 9.10 -15.29
CA ALA A 10 -9.86 7.90 -14.98
C ALA A 10 -8.38 7.99 -15.42
N VAL A 11 -8.12 8.57 -16.60
CA VAL A 11 -6.75 8.81 -17.09
C VAL A 11 -6.02 9.80 -16.17
N VAL A 12 -6.65 10.94 -15.84
CA VAL A 12 -6.07 11.93 -14.91
C VAL A 12 -5.75 11.28 -13.57
N MET A 13 -6.68 10.51 -13.01
CA MET A 13 -6.46 9.80 -11.75
C MET A 13 -5.29 8.80 -11.85
N GLY A 14 -5.17 8.07 -12.95
CA GLY A 14 -4.06 7.15 -13.21
C GLY A 14 -2.71 7.87 -13.27
N VAL A 15 -2.63 8.99 -14.00
CA VAL A 15 -1.42 9.82 -14.09
C VAL A 15 -1.05 10.40 -12.72
N CYS A 16 -2.01 11.00 -12.01
CA CYS A 16 -1.78 11.54 -10.66
C CYS A 16 -1.27 10.47 -9.69
N ASN A 17 -1.84 9.26 -9.74
CA ASN A 17 -1.37 8.15 -8.90
C ASN A 17 0.05 7.70 -9.29
N GLY A 18 0.37 7.64 -10.59
CA GLY A 18 1.72 7.34 -11.06
C GLY A 18 2.75 8.35 -10.57
N VAL A 19 2.43 9.64 -10.66
CA VAL A 19 3.29 10.72 -10.15
C VAL A 19 3.47 10.63 -8.63
N LYS A 20 2.40 10.35 -7.88
CA LYS A 20 2.50 10.14 -6.42
C LYS A 20 3.41 8.97 -6.05
N ILE A 21 3.31 7.86 -6.76
CA ILE A 21 4.18 6.69 -6.53
C ILE A 21 5.64 7.06 -6.81
N ALA A 22 5.92 7.73 -7.93
CA ALA A 22 7.27 8.19 -8.26
C ALA A 22 7.81 9.17 -7.21
N LEU A 23 6.99 10.13 -6.78
CA LEU A 23 7.33 11.07 -5.71
C LEU A 23 7.65 10.33 -4.40
N GLN A 24 6.85 9.37 -4.01
CA GLN A 24 7.02 8.61 -2.78
C GLN A 24 8.26 7.71 -2.82
N LEU A 25 8.57 7.12 -3.97
CA LEU A 25 9.79 6.32 -4.17
C LEU A 25 11.07 7.15 -4.03
N GLY A 26 11.04 8.43 -4.43
CA GLY A 26 12.18 9.35 -4.22
C GLY A 26 12.21 9.94 -2.80
N LEU A 27 11.06 10.38 -2.32
CA LEU A 27 10.93 11.09 -1.04
C LEU A 27 11.21 10.19 0.16
N SER A 28 10.66 8.97 0.16
CA SER A 28 10.74 8.06 1.32
C SER A 28 12.18 7.65 1.68
N PRO A 29 13.05 7.22 0.74
CA PRO A 29 14.45 6.94 1.05
C PRO A 29 15.24 8.18 1.47
N THR A 30 14.96 9.33 0.85
CA THR A 30 15.62 10.59 1.18
C THR A 30 15.30 11.04 2.61
N LEU A 31 14.03 10.98 3.00
CA LEU A 31 13.62 11.24 4.37
C LEU A 31 14.20 10.21 5.36
N ALA A 32 14.22 8.93 4.98
CA ALA A 32 14.82 7.88 5.80
C ALA A 32 16.32 8.14 6.05
N HIS A 33 17.05 8.58 5.03
CA HIS A 33 18.45 8.97 5.15
C HIS A 33 18.64 10.15 6.11
N LEU A 34 17.90 11.25 5.90
CA LEU A 34 18.05 12.48 6.68
C LEU A 34 17.62 12.33 8.13
N LEU A 35 16.55 11.58 8.38
CA LEU A 35 15.96 11.43 9.70
C LEU A 35 16.62 10.33 10.53
N GLY A 36 17.18 9.34 9.87
CA GLY A 36 17.71 8.12 10.51
C GLY A 36 16.62 7.17 11.03
N PRO A 37 16.99 5.92 11.36
CA PRO A 37 16.02 4.88 11.72
C PRO A 37 15.27 5.16 13.02
N ALA A 38 15.87 5.84 14.00
CA ALA A 38 15.23 6.12 15.28
C ALA A 38 14.05 7.09 15.16
N ASN A 39 14.22 8.22 14.45
CA ASN A 39 13.14 9.18 14.22
C ASN A 39 12.03 8.59 13.34
N PHE A 40 12.44 7.83 12.31
CA PHE A 40 11.49 7.11 11.46
C PHE A 40 10.69 6.08 12.28
N GLY A 41 11.33 5.41 13.24
CA GLY A 41 10.71 4.43 14.12
C GLY A 41 9.71 5.04 15.11
N LEU A 42 10.01 6.18 15.70
CA LEU A 42 9.05 6.90 16.56
C LEU A 42 7.78 7.27 15.81
N TYR A 43 7.90 7.76 14.58
CA TYR A 43 6.75 8.01 13.72
C TYR A 43 6.01 6.71 13.37
N SER A 44 6.75 5.65 13.03
CA SER A 44 6.18 4.35 12.65
C SER A 44 5.48 3.64 13.81
N LEU A 45 5.74 4.01 15.06
CA LEU A 45 5.01 3.53 16.23
C LEU A 45 3.63 4.23 16.34
N ALA A 46 3.56 5.53 16.05
CA ALA A 46 2.33 6.30 16.09
C ALA A 46 1.42 6.02 14.88
N GLN A 47 2.00 5.90 13.69
CA GLN A 47 1.28 5.84 12.41
C GLN A 47 0.21 4.74 12.33
N PRO A 48 0.44 3.47 12.71
CA PRO A 48 -0.60 2.43 12.65
C PRO A 48 -1.81 2.76 13.51
N THR A 49 -1.60 3.35 14.70
CA THR A 49 -2.69 3.80 15.58
C THR A 49 -3.51 4.91 14.91
N ILE A 50 -2.85 5.89 14.32
CA ILE A 50 -3.52 6.99 13.60
C ILE A 50 -4.31 6.46 12.41
N LEU A 51 -3.71 5.59 11.57
CA LEU A 51 -4.39 5.01 10.42
C LEU A 51 -5.59 4.15 10.82
N PHE A 52 -5.46 3.38 11.90
CA PHE A 52 -6.56 2.60 12.46
C PHE A 52 -7.72 3.49 12.89
N VAL A 53 -7.43 4.56 13.62
CA VAL A 53 -8.45 5.52 14.10
C VAL A 53 -9.06 6.30 12.93
N MET A 54 -8.27 6.68 11.93
CA MET A 54 -8.78 7.31 10.69
C MET A 54 -9.75 6.41 9.94
N MET A 55 -9.48 5.13 9.91
CA MET A 55 -10.37 4.14 9.30
C MET A 55 -11.71 4.04 10.05
N LEU A 56 -11.67 4.11 11.40
CA LEU A 56 -12.89 4.16 12.23
C LEU A 56 -13.64 5.48 12.01
N ALA A 57 -12.93 6.59 11.86
CA ALA A 57 -13.53 7.91 11.64
C ALA A 57 -14.25 8.02 10.30
N ASP A 58 -13.75 7.40 9.23
CA ASP A 58 -14.45 7.31 7.94
C ASP A 58 -15.72 6.44 8.06
N ALA A 59 -15.66 5.38 8.83
CA ALA A 59 -16.77 4.42 9.06
C ALA A 59 -17.49 3.98 7.77
N GLY A 60 -16.87 4.09 6.61
CA GLY A 60 -17.46 3.84 5.29
C GLY A 60 -18.52 4.86 4.86
N LEU A 61 -18.70 5.95 5.62
CA LEU A 61 -19.66 7.01 5.32
C LEU A 61 -19.35 7.68 3.98
N GLY A 62 -18.06 7.88 3.65
CA GLY A 62 -17.67 8.48 2.37
C GLY A 62 -18.17 7.70 1.17
N GLN A 63 -18.06 6.37 1.19
CA GLN A 63 -18.54 5.50 0.10
C GLN A 63 -20.08 5.43 0.06
N SER A 64 -20.73 5.40 1.20
CA SER A 64 -22.20 5.36 1.29
C SER A 64 -22.81 6.68 0.82
N LEU A 65 -22.28 7.83 1.25
CA LEU A 65 -22.71 9.16 0.81
C LEU A 65 -22.51 9.40 -0.69
N ALA A 66 -21.45 8.82 -1.28
CA ALA A 66 -21.22 8.91 -2.72
C ALA A 66 -22.30 8.19 -3.56
N ARG A 67 -23.04 7.24 -2.96
CA ARG A 67 -24.17 6.51 -3.58
C ARG A 67 -25.53 7.17 -3.35
N GLU A 68 -25.60 8.22 -2.53
CA GLU A 68 -26.85 8.90 -2.24
C GLU A 68 -27.45 9.47 -3.53
N SER A 69 -28.70 9.14 -3.81
CA SER A 69 -29.41 9.53 -5.04
C SER A 69 -29.93 10.96 -4.97
N GLU A 70 -30.32 11.41 -3.79
CA GLU A 70 -30.93 12.72 -3.56
C GLU A 70 -29.94 13.74 -2.99
N ASP A 71 -30.08 15.01 -3.37
CA ASP A 71 -29.31 16.11 -2.79
C ASP A 71 -30.00 16.60 -1.48
N ASN A 72 -30.30 15.62 -0.60
CA ASN A 72 -30.99 15.86 0.68
C ASN A 72 -30.02 16.56 1.66
N GLU A 73 -30.23 17.86 1.85
CA GLU A 73 -29.37 18.66 2.74
C GLU A 73 -29.37 18.16 4.19
N ALA A 74 -30.45 17.52 4.65
CA ALA A 74 -30.50 16.97 6.01
C ALA A 74 -29.53 15.79 6.17
N VAL A 75 -29.40 14.91 5.14
CA VAL A 75 -28.43 13.80 5.13
C VAL A 75 -27.00 14.35 5.17
N TRP A 76 -26.68 15.29 4.28
CA TRP A 76 -25.33 15.85 4.17
C TRP A 76 -24.91 16.66 5.40
N SER A 77 -25.83 17.44 5.98
CA SER A 77 -25.55 18.20 7.20
C SER A 77 -25.36 17.28 8.40
N SER A 78 -26.25 16.28 8.56
CA SER A 78 -26.15 15.30 9.64
C SER A 78 -24.89 14.44 9.52
N ALA A 79 -24.50 14.03 8.32
CA ALA A 79 -23.26 13.31 8.08
C ALA A 79 -22.03 14.15 8.41
N PHE A 80 -22.03 15.45 8.06
CA PHE A 80 -20.95 16.37 8.40
C PHE A 80 -20.78 16.49 9.94
N TRP A 81 -21.84 16.72 10.67
CA TRP A 81 -21.79 16.84 12.13
C TRP A 81 -21.38 15.53 12.82
N LEU A 82 -21.84 14.38 12.30
CA LEU A 82 -21.43 13.08 12.79
C LEU A 82 -19.91 12.87 12.57
N LEU A 83 -19.41 13.12 11.36
CA LEU A 83 -17.99 13.00 11.03
C LEU A 83 -17.11 13.92 11.86
N LEU A 84 -17.56 15.17 12.05
CA LEU A 84 -16.85 16.14 12.89
C LEU A 84 -16.77 15.66 14.34
N THR A 85 -17.90 15.21 14.91
CA THR A 85 -17.95 14.67 16.27
C THR A 85 -17.05 13.44 16.41
N LEU A 86 -17.12 12.48 15.47
CA LEU A 86 -16.24 11.33 15.44
C LEU A 86 -14.76 11.72 15.35
N GLY A 87 -14.44 12.70 14.48
CA GLY A 87 -13.07 13.20 14.33
C GLY A 87 -12.53 13.80 15.63
N VAL A 88 -13.35 14.60 16.36
CA VAL A 88 -12.97 15.16 17.65
C VAL A 88 -12.82 14.09 18.72
N VAL A 89 -13.85 13.24 18.89
CA VAL A 89 -13.86 12.18 19.92
C VAL A 89 -12.69 11.21 19.74
N LEU A 90 -12.50 10.74 18.51
CA LEU A 90 -11.41 9.82 18.19
C LEU A 90 -10.05 10.49 18.27
N GLY A 91 -9.92 11.76 17.86
CA GLY A 91 -8.69 12.52 18.00
C GLY A 91 -8.31 12.72 19.47
N VAL A 92 -9.28 13.09 20.33
CA VAL A 92 -9.07 13.17 21.79
C VAL A 92 -8.70 11.79 22.34
N GLY A 93 -9.37 10.72 21.88
CA GLY A 93 -9.04 9.34 22.26
C GLY A 93 -7.59 8.96 21.95
N VAL A 94 -7.08 9.35 20.77
CA VAL A 94 -5.66 9.17 20.40
C VAL A 94 -4.73 9.94 21.32
N ALA A 95 -5.06 11.21 21.61
CA ALA A 95 -4.25 12.05 22.50
C ALA A 95 -4.19 11.44 23.92
N LEU A 96 -5.30 10.96 24.46
CA LEU A 96 -5.36 10.30 25.77
C LEU A 96 -4.62 8.94 25.77
N TRP A 97 -4.72 8.18 24.65
CA TRP A 97 -4.02 6.89 24.50
C TRP A 97 -2.50 7.03 24.36
N SER A 98 -2.01 8.23 24.04
CA SER A 98 -0.58 8.49 23.82
C SER A 98 0.28 8.17 25.05
N GLY A 99 -0.21 8.48 26.25
CA GLY A 99 0.45 8.18 27.53
C GLY A 99 0.60 6.67 27.77
N PRO A 100 -0.50 5.89 27.83
CA PRO A 100 -0.46 4.44 27.95
C PRO A 100 0.44 3.76 26.90
N LEU A 101 0.35 4.16 25.65
CA LEU A 101 1.17 3.59 24.58
C LEU A 101 2.66 3.91 24.76
N SER A 102 3.01 5.11 25.25
CA SER A 102 4.37 5.50 25.60
C SER A 102 4.97 4.59 26.68
N ILE A 103 4.19 4.27 27.72
CA ILE A 103 4.59 3.36 28.80
C ILE A 103 4.78 1.94 28.25
N ILE A 104 3.82 1.42 27.50
CA ILE A 104 3.85 0.07 26.92
C ILE A 104 5.06 -0.09 25.99
N SER A 105 5.30 0.89 25.13
CA SER A 105 6.40 0.86 24.14
C SER A 105 7.74 1.32 24.70
N ARG A 106 7.77 1.83 25.93
CA ARG A 106 8.95 2.41 26.59
C ARG A 106 9.57 3.57 25.78
N GLN A 107 8.71 4.41 25.16
CA GLN A 107 9.14 5.53 24.31
C GLN A 107 8.59 6.86 24.86
N PRO A 108 9.33 7.57 25.70
CA PRO A 108 8.85 8.81 26.34
C PRO A 108 8.64 9.96 25.35
N GLY A 109 9.26 9.92 24.19
CA GLY A 109 9.06 10.92 23.12
C GLY A 109 7.78 10.75 22.28
N LEU A 110 6.98 9.69 22.52
CA LEU A 110 5.80 9.37 21.72
C LEU A 110 4.59 10.28 21.99
N PRO A 111 4.26 10.70 23.22
CA PRO A 111 3.04 11.47 23.49
C PRO A 111 2.90 12.76 22.69
N PRO A 112 3.91 13.64 22.60
CA PRO A 112 3.76 14.87 21.81
C PRO A 112 3.55 14.59 20.31
N ILE A 113 4.16 13.53 19.79
CA ILE A 113 4.00 13.11 18.39
C ILE A 113 2.57 12.65 18.13
N MET A 114 2.05 11.75 18.98
CA MET A 114 0.68 11.24 18.84
C MET A 114 -0.37 12.32 19.03
N THR A 115 -0.18 13.22 20.00
CA THR A 115 -1.10 14.35 20.24
C THR A 115 -1.14 15.27 19.02
N ALA A 116 0.01 15.59 18.43
CA ALA A 116 0.04 16.37 17.18
C ALA A 116 -0.65 15.63 16.02
N LEU A 117 -0.35 14.34 15.85
CA LEU A 117 -0.95 13.52 14.80
C LEU A 117 -2.46 13.30 15.00
N ALA A 118 -2.98 13.40 16.23
CA ALA A 118 -4.41 13.32 16.51
C ALA A 118 -5.22 14.37 15.72
N ALA A 119 -4.64 15.55 15.47
CA ALA A 119 -5.26 16.58 14.63
C ALA A 119 -5.50 16.10 13.20
N SER A 120 -4.69 15.18 12.67
CA SER A 120 -4.88 14.63 11.32
C SER A 120 -6.16 13.80 11.20
N VAL A 121 -6.66 13.21 12.29
CA VAL A 121 -7.93 12.48 12.31
C VAL A 121 -9.09 13.45 12.06
N LEU A 122 -9.10 14.61 12.74
CA LEU A 122 -10.08 15.65 12.52
C LEU A 122 -9.98 16.21 11.08
N LEU A 123 -8.76 16.51 10.62
CA LEU A 123 -8.55 17.00 9.26
C LEU A 123 -9.05 16.01 8.19
N LEU A 124 -8.86 14.70 8.41
CA LEU A 124 -9.41 13.67 7.52
C LEU A 124 -10.93 13.73 7.47
N THR A 125 -11.62 13.81 8.62
CA THR A 125 -13.11 13.81 8.63
C THR A 125 -13.69 14.98 7.87
N LEU A 126 -13.01 16.14 7.88
CA LEU A 126 -13.39 17.30 7.07
C LEU A 126 -13.25 17.09 5.55
N THR A 127 -12.50 16.06 5.10
CA THR A 127 -12.35 15.74 3.67
C THR A 127 -13.43 14.78 3.16
N ILE A 128 -14.10 14.04 4.02
CA ILE A 128 -14.98 12.92 3.61
C ILE A 128 -16.21 13.43 2.86
N SER A 129 -16.93 14.41 3.45
CA SER A 129 -18.14 14.96 2.82
C SER A 129 -17.87 15.63 1.46
N PRO A 130 -16.87 16.53 1.29
CA PRO A 130 -16.59 17.12 -0.01
C PRO A 130 -16.07 16.10 -1.04
N SER A 131 -15.28 15.08 -0.63
CA SER A 131 -14.83 14.01 -1.54
C SER A 131 -16.00 13.17 -2.02
N ALA A 132 -16.94 12.80 -1.16
CA ALA A 132 -18.15 12.07 -1.52
C ALA A 132 -18.99 12.85 -2.55
N ARG A 133 -19.15 14.17 -2.36
CA ARG A 133 -19.84 15.05 -3.31
C ARG A 133 -19.16 15.13 -4.67
N LEU A 134 -17.82 15.25 -4.70
CA LEU A 134 -17.05 15.27 -5.94
C LEU A 134 -17.17 13.94 -6.69
N THR A 135 -17.09 12.81 -5.96
CA THR A 135 -17.26 11.46 -6.52
C THR A 135 -18.67 11.30 -7.11
N ARG A 136 -19.71 11.69 -6.38
CA ARG A 136 -21.11 11.66 -6.85
C ARG A 136 -21.31 12.47 -8.12
N ARG A 137 -20.68 13.65 -8.21
CA ARG A 137 -20.74 14.52 -9.40
C ARG A 137 -19.86 14.05 -10.55
N GLY A 138 -19.12 12.95 -10.34
CA GLY A 138 -18.16 12.41 -11.32
C GLY A 138 -16.94 13.29 -11.57
N ARG A 139 -16.65 14.25 -10.67
CA ARG A 139 -15.46 15.12 -10.74
C ARG A 139 -14.26 14.49 -10.03
N ILE A 140 -13.95 13.24 -10.41
CA ILE A 140 -12.87 12.45 -9.79
C ILE A 140 -11.49 13.09 -10.07
N GLU A 141 -11.35 13.79 -11.19
CA GLU A 141 -10.15 14.54 -11.57
C GLU A 141 -9.79 15.63 -10.56
N VAL A 142 -10.79 16.33 -10.01
CA VAL A 142 -10.57 17.38 -8.99
C VAL A 142 -10.01 16.78 -7.71
N PHE A 143 -10.57 15.65 -7.29
CA PHE A 143 -10.06 14.91 -6.14
C PHE A 143 -8.61 14.46 -6.36
N ALA A 144 -8.30 13.88 -7.54
CA ALA A 144 -6.96 13.40 -7.86
C ALA A 144 -5.91 14.53 -7.90
N LEU A 145 -6.26 15.67 -8.48
CA LEU A 145 -5.37 16.85 -8.53
C LEU A 145 -5.17 17.49 -7.15
N ALA A 146 -6.23 17.63 -6.34
CA ALA A 146 -6.13 18.13 -4.98
C ALA A 146 -5.24 17.23 -4.10
N ASP A 147 -5.39 15.90 -4.25
CA ASP A 147 -4.57 14.92 -3.55
C ASP A 147 -3.09 14.96 -4.00
N LEU A 148 -2.83 15.06 -5.30
CA LEU A 148 -1.48 15.20 -5.81
C LEU A 148 -0.81 16.49 -5.31
N PHE A 149 -1.52 17.62 -5.40
CA PHE A 149 -1.03 18.91 -4.90
C PHE A 149 -0.66 18.83 -3.41
N ALA A 150 -1.56 18.29 -2.59
CA ALA A 150 -1.31 18.13 -1.16
C ALA A 150 -0.09 17.22 -0.88
N ASN A 151 0.09 16.12 -1.64
CA ASN A 151 1.26 15.24 -1.50
C ASN A 151 2.58 15.93 -1.88
N VAL A 152 2.60 16.71 -2.97
CA VAL A 152 3.80 17.44 -3.40
C VAL A 152 4.21 18.48 -2.36
N VAL A 153 3.26 19.30 -1.92
CA VAL A 153 3.55 20.37 -0.93
C VAL A 153 3.93 19.79 0.42
N ALA A 154 3.23 18.74 0.89
CA ALA A 154 3.57 18.05 2.13
C ALA A 154 4.95 17.38 2.07
N GLY A 155 5.30 16.79 0.92
CA GLY A 155 6.62 16.22 0.68
C GLY A 155 7.73 17.28 0.68
N ALA A 156 7.51 18.42 0.04
CA ALA A 156 8.45 19.54 0.04
C ALA A 156 8.65 20.11 1.46
N LEU A 157 7.56 20.26 2.23
CA LEU A 157 7.63 20.67 3.64
C LEU A 157 8.45 19.68 4.47
N ALA A 158 8.20 18.38 4.30
CA ALA A 158 8.94 17.33 5.02
C ALA A 158 10.44 17.39 4.75
N LEU A 159 10.84 17.56 3.48
CA LEU A 159 12.24 17.74 3.12
C LEU A 159 12.84 19.00 3.75
N GLY A 160 12.14 20.12 3.66
CA GLY A 160 12.58 21.39 4.26
C GLY A 160 12.77 21.27 5.78
N LEU A 161 11.86 20.60 6.49
CA LEU A 161 11.99 20.33 7.92
C LEU A 161 13.11 19.33 8.24
N ALA A 162 13.27 18.30 7.42
CA ALA A 162 14.34 17.32 7.58
C ALA A 162 15.72 17.94 7.41
N PHE A 163 15.93 18.81 6.40
CA PHE A 163 17.18 19.56 6.22
C PHE A 163 17.47 20.53 7.37
N LYS A 164 16.44 21.05 8.03
CA LYS A 164 16.60 21.88 9.23
C LYS A 164 16.84 21.07 10.52
N GLY A 165 16.94 19.74 10.43
CA GLY A 165 17.17 18.87 11.57
C GLY A 165 15.97 18.69 12.50
N ALA A 166 14.74 18.89 12.02
CA ALA A 166 13.54 18.77 12.84
C ALA A 166 13.22 17.32 13.29
N GLY A 167 14.01 16.34 12.84
CA GLY A 167 13.84 14.93 13.25
C GLY A 167 12.45 14.40 12.90
N VAL A 168 11.81 13.71 13.84
CA VAL A 168 10.48 13.10 13.64
C VAL A 168 9.40 14.12 13.26
N TRP A 169 9.56 15.39 13.63
CA TRP A 169 8.60 16.45 13.32
C TRP A 169 8.47 16.74 11.82
N ALA A 170 9.46 16.33 11.01
CA ALA A 170 9.36 16.39 9.56
C ALA A 170 8.24 15.49 9.03
N LEU A 171 8.12 14.26 9.56
CA LEU A 171 7.05 13.31 9.17
C LEU A 171 5.69 13.70 9.77
N VAL A 172 5.68 14.23 11.00
CA VAL A 172 4.47 14.78 11.63
C VAL A 172 3.95 15.96 10.81
N GLY A 173 4.83 16.92 10.48
CA GLY A 173 4.50 18.07 9.65
C GLY A 173 4.02 17.68 8.27
N GLN A 174 4.64 16.69 7.64
CA GLN A 174 4.18 16.11 6.37
C GLN A 174 2.74 15.61 6.47
N THR A 175 2.42 14.84 7.49
CA THR A 175 1.08 14.26 7.68
C THR A 175 0.03 15.32 7.92
N LEU A 176 0.32 16.29 8.81
CA LEU A 176 -0.61 17.39 9.09
C LEU A 176 -0.82 18.30 7.89
N CYS A 177 0.25 18.63 7.17
CA CYS A 177 0.19 19.42 5.94
C CYS A 177 -0.63 18.70 4.86
N LEU A 178 -0.41 17.39 4.67
CA LEU A 178 -1.13 16.58 3.70
C LEU A 178 -2.64 16.62 3.95
N TYR A 179 -3.08 16.28 5.16
CA TYR A 179 -4.51 16.27 5.50
C TYR A 179 -5.10 17.66 5.60
N GLY A 180 -4.34 18.66 6.06
CA GLY A 180 -4.74 20.06 6.10
C GLY A 180 -4.99 20.63 4.71
N LEU A 181 -4.05 20.47 3.79
CA LEU A 181 -4.20 20.94 2.40
C LEU A 181 -5.32 20.19 1.68
N ARG A 182 -5.46 18.89 1.90
CA ARG A 182 -6.61 18.13 1.36
C ARG A 182 -7.93 18.70 1.90
N ALA A 183 -8.03 18.98 3.20
CA ALA A 183 -9.22 19.57 3.78
C ALA A 183 -9.52 20.94 3.17
N ILE A 184 -8.53 21.80 3.03
CA ILE A 184 -8.69 23.13 2.45
C ILE A 184 -9.10 23.04 0.98
N THR A 185 -8.37 22.31 0.16
CA THR A 185 -8.60 22.24 -1.29
C THR A 185 -9.92 21.57 -1.65
N LEU A 186 -10.27 20.46 -0.99
CA LEU A 186 -11.53 19.75 -1.27
C LEU A 186 -12.75 20.56 -0.80
N ASN A 187 -12.65 21.25 0.36
CA ASN A 187 -13.72 22.14 0.80
C ASN A 187 -13.83 23.36 -0.12
N ALA A 188 -12.75 23.96 -0.58
CA ALA A 188 -12.81 25.06 -1.55
C ALA A 188 -13.53 24.65 -2.85
N CYS A 189 -13.36 23.40 -3.29
CA CYS A 189 -13.97 22.89 -4.54
C CYS A 189 -15.42 22.40 -4.39
N ALA A 190 -15.84 21.95 -3.22
CA ALA A 190 -17.13 21.27 -3.02
C ALA A 190 -17.81 21.57 -1.69
N PHE A 191 -17.41 22.65 -1.01
CA PHE A 191 -17.99 23.03 0.26
C PHE A 191 -19.43 23.56 0.09
N ARG A 192 -20.30 23.10 0.98
CA ARG A 192 -21.57 23.73 1.28
C ARG A 192 -21.65 23.89 2.79
N LEU A 193 -22.08 25.03 3.26
CA LEU A 193 -22.33 25.28 4.67
C LEU A 193 -23.31 24.25 5.21
N PRO A 194 -22.92 23.41 6.19
CA PRO A 194 -23.84 22.48 6.80
C PRO A 194 -24.89 23.26 7.60
N ARG A 195 -26.15 22.87 7.48
CA ARG A 195 -27.18 23.40 8.36
C ARG A 195 -26.99 22.84 9.78
N LEU A 196 -27.37 23.59 10.79
CA LEU A 196 -27.38 23.13 12.19
C LEU A 196 -28.56 22.18 12.44
N VAL A 197 -28.66 21.12 11.63
CA VAL A 197 -29.70 20.09 11.72
C VAL A 197 -29.01 18.73 11.79
N PHE A 198 -29.38 17.98 12.82
CA PHE A 198 -28.92 16.61 12.97
C PHE A 198 -30.13 15.65 13.01
N ASN A 199 -30.21 14.76 12.02
CA ASN A 199 -31.25 13.74 11.94
C ASN A 199 -30.61 12.36 11.85
N TRP A 200 -30.64 11.62 12.98
CA TRP A 200 -30.08 10.28 13.05
C TRP A 200 -30.71 9.30 12.05
N ARG A 201 -32.02 9.39 11.83
CA ARG A 201 -32.75 8.51 10.91
C ARG A 201 -32.28 8.68 9.47
N ALA A 202 -31.84 9.88 9.10
CA ALA A 202 -31.33 10.14 7.77
C ALA A 202 -29.89 9.59 7.54
N VAL A 203 -29.08 9.46 8.61
CA VAL A 203 -27.67 9.03 8.53
C VAL A 203 -27.50 7.54 8.91
N SER A 204 -28.38 6.98 9.72
CA SER A 204 -28.26 5.60 10.23
C SER A 204 -28.12 4.53 9.13
N PRO A 205 -28.78 4.59 7.95
CA PRO A 205 -28.56 3.61 6.88
C PRO A 205 -27.13 3.64 6.34
N HIS A 206 -26.51 4.83 6.30
CA HIS A 206 -25.13 4.99 5.83
C HIS A 206 -24.11 4.44 6.84
N THR A 207 -24.37 4.55 8.14
CA THR A 207 -23.50 3.99 9.19
C THR A 207 -23.55 2.48 9.24
N LEU A 208 -24.70 1.85 9.00
CA LEU A 208 -24.86 0.39 8.97
C LEU A 208 -24.10 -0.23 7.81
N LEU A 209 -24.17 0.37 6.61
CA LEU A 209 -23.41 -0.08 5.44
C LEU A 209 -21.89 0.05 5.68
N GLY A 210 -21.46 1.14 6.30
CA GLY A 210 -20.06 1.39 6.63
C GLY A 210 -19.52 0.42 7.69
N GLY A 211 -20.31 0.08 8.70
CA GLY A 211 -19.90 -0.78 9.81
C GLY A 211 -19.36 -2.14 9.38
N GLY A 212 -19.95 -2.76 8.36
CA GLY A 212 -19.47 -4.04 7.82
C GLY A 212 -18.06 -3.94 7.20
N ILE A 213 -17.76 -2.84 6.51
CA ILE A 213 -16.43 -2.58 5.92
C ILE A 213 -15.40 -2.33 7.02
N VAL A 214 -15.77 -1.57 8.05
CA VAL A 214 -14.93 -1.30 9.21
C VAL A 214 -14.58 -2.59 9.95
N ALA A 215 -15.56 -3.45 10.22
CA ALA A 215 -15.34 -4.71 10.93
C ALA A 215 -14.33 -5.61 10.20
N ALA A 216 -14.39 -5.69 8.87
CA ALA A 216 -13.45 -6.48 8.07
C ALA A 216 -12.01 -5.93 8.16
N LYS A 217 -11.83 -4.61 8.23
CA LYS A 217 -10.52 -3.95 8.31
C LYS A 217 -10.01 -3.80 9.75
N PHE A 218 -10.88 -3.97 10.74
CA PHE A 218 -10.55 -3.78 12.16
C PHE A 218 -9.43 -4.72 12.60
N ALA A 219 -9.53 -5.99 12.25
CA ALA A 219 -8.53 -7.01 12.62
C ALA A 219 -7.15 -6.71 12.02
N ASP A 220 -7.09 -6.26 10.75
CA ASP A 220 -5.83 -5.89 10.08
C ASP A 220 -5.20 -4.65 10.73
N GLY A 221 -5.99 -3.60 10.98
CA GLY A 221 -5.52 -2.37 11.62
C GLY A 221 -5.02 -2.60 13.04
N LEU A 222 -5.76 -3.36 13.85
CA LEU A 222 -5.37 -3.74 15.21
C LEU A 222 -4.09 -4.59 15.17
N GLY A 223 -4.00 -5.55 14.25
CA GLY A 223 -2.81 -6.39 14.05
C GLY A 223 -1.56 -5.56 13.79
N ARG A 224 -1.63 -4.58 12.89
CA ARG A 224 -0.51 -3.67 12.58
C ARG A 224 -0.10 -2.79 13.77
N MET A 225 -1.07 -2.31 14.53
CA MET A 225 -0.80 -1.52 15.74
C MET A 225 -0.07 -2.34 16.80
N LEU A 226 -0.53 -3.57 17.05
CA LEU A 226 0.11 -4.49 17.99
C LEU A 226 1.50 -4.93 17.50
N GLU A 227 1.66 -5.24 16.22
CA GLU A 227 2.94 -5.57 15.59
C GLU A 227 3.97 -4.45 15.78
N ALA A 228 3.61 -3.20 15.48
CA ALA A 228 4.48 -2.04 15.70
C ALA A 228 4.84 -1.86 17.18
N GLY A 229 3.88 -2.04 18.09
CA GLY A 229 4.11 -1.97 19.53
C GLY A 229 5.09 -3.03 20.04
N VAL A 230 4.95 -4.27 19.58
CA VAL A 230 5.84 -5.39 19.96
C VAL A 230 7.25 -5.17 19.41
N VAL A 231 7.38 -4.83 18.12
CA VAL A 231 8.70 -4.56 17.51
C VAL A 231 9.38 -3.37 18.17
N GLY A 232 8.64 -2.27 18.42
CA GLY A 232 9.15 -1.08 19.08
C GLY A 232 9.63 -1.35 20.50
N ARG A 233 8.89 -2.18 21.25
CA ARG A 233 9.28 -2.57 22.62
C ARG A 233 10.52 -3.47 22.66
N ARG A 234 10.65 -4.41 21.71
CA ARG A 234 11.76 -5.38 21.68
C ARG A 234 13.05 -4.83 21.11
N PHE A 235 12.96 -4.09 20.02
CA PHE A 235 14.13 -3.67 19.24
C PHE A 235 14.34 -2.16 19.26
N GLY A 236 13.54 -1.45 20.04
CA GLY A 236 13.62 0.00 20.15
C GLY A 236 13.13 0.74 18.90
N PRO A 237 13.20 2.10 18.91
CA PRO A 237 12.71 2.90 17.81
C PRO A 237 13.53 2.71 16.54
N ALA A 238 14.85 2.53 16.64
CA ALA A 238 15.69 2.30 15.46
C ALA A 238 15.35 0.97 14.76
N GLY A 239 15.18 -0.11 15.53
CA GLY A 239 14.76 -1.40 14.98
C GLY A 239 13.37 -1.33 14.35
N LEU A 240 12.41 -0.68 15.01
CA LEU A 240 11.08 -0.46 14.44
C LEU A 240 11.14 0.37 13.15
N GLY A 241 11.98 1.42 13.12
CA GLY A 241 12.14 2.26 11.93
C GLY A 241 12.64 1.47 10.73
N MET A 242 13.68 0.65 10.91
CA MET A 242 14.19 -0.23 9.86
C MET A 242 13.16 -1.24 9.39
N TYR A 243 12.46 -1.87 10.35
CA TYR A 243 11.40 -2.82 10.07
C TYR A 243 10.24 -2.20 9.29
N ALA A 244 9.69 -1.09 9.78
CA ALA A 244 8.55 -0.42 9.19
C ALA A 244 8.87 0.14 7.80
N PHE A 245 10.04 0.79 7.63
CA PHE A 245 10.49 1.29 6.34
C PHE A 245 10.61 0.16 5.32
N THR A 246 11.28 -0.94 5.70
CA THR A 246 11.48 -2.08 4.79
C THR A 246 10.15 -2.72 4.39
N ASN A 247 9.25 -2.97 5.34
CA ASN A 247 7.92 -3.52 5.05
C ASN A 247 7.09 -2.59 4.16
N GLN A 248 7.08 -1.29 4.47
CA GLN A 248 6.33 -0.29 3.69
C GLN A 248 6.86 -0.17 2.27
N ALA A 249 8.19 -0.13 2.09
CA ALA A 249 8.82 -0.04 0.78
C ALA A 249 8.56 -1.30 -0.06
N ALA A 250 8.74 -2.50 0.52
CA ALA A 250 8.47 -3.77 -0.14
C ALA A 250 6.99 -3.91 -0.52
N TRP A 251 6.09 -3.58 0.41
CA TRP A 251 4.64 -3.60 0.18
C TRP A 251 4.24 -2.63 -0.94
N SER A 252 4.70 -1.38 -0.91
CA SER A 252 4.35 -0.37 -1.92
C SER A 252 4.80 -0.78 -3.32
N LEU A 253 6.00 -1.33 -3.45
CA LEU A 253 6.54 -1.81 -4.73
C LEU A 253 5.68 -2.95 -5.30
N VAL A 254 5.38 -3.95 -4.48
CA VAL A 254 4.65 -5.16 -4.92
C VAL A 254 3.17 -4.83 -5.18
N GLN A 255 2.53 -4.05 -4.33
CA GLN A 255 1.10 -3.69 -4.47
C GLN A 255 0.85 -2.74 -5.64
N GLY A 256 1.84 -1.99 -6.09
CA GLY A 256 1.75 -1.20 -7.32
C GLY A 256 1.38 -2.05 -8.54
N VAL A 257 1.76 -3.32 -8.56
CA VAL A 257 1.42 -4.30 -9.60
C VAL A 257 0.23 -5.19 -9.17
N ALA A 258 0.23 -5.66 -7.93
CA ALA A 258 -0.74 -6.64 -7.45
C ALA A 258 -2.17 -6.07 -7.31
N ASN A 259 -2.34 -4.79 -6.96
CA ASN A 259 -3.66 -4.19 -6.83
C ASN A 259 -4.41 -4.09 -8.18
N PRO A 260 -3.82 -3.56 -9.27
CA PRO A 260 -4.47 -3.56 -10.57
C PRO A 260 -4.82 -4.96 -11.08
N THR A 261 -3.90 -5.93 -10.93
CA THR A 261 -4.12 -7.32 -11.37
C THR A 261 -5.20 -8.00 -10.55
N GLY A 262 -5.23 -7.79 -9.24
CA GLY A 262 -6.28 -8.30 -8.35
C GLY A 262 -7.66 -7.70 -8.67
N THR A 263 -7.73 -6.41 -8.94
CA THR A 263 -8.99 -5.75 -9.34
C THR A 263 -9.51 -6.29 -10.67
N MET A 264 -8.61 -6.50 -11.63
CA MET A 264 -8.97 -7.09 -12.93
C MET A 264 -9.49 -8.52 -12.78
N LEU A 265 -8.83 -9.34 -11.96
CA LEU A 265 -9.26 -10.70 -11.67
C LEU A 265 -10.63 -10.71 -10.97
N TYR A 266 -10.84 -9.84 -9.97
CA TYR A 266 -12.11 -9.71 -9.27
C TYR A 266 -13.26 -9.35 -10.22
N ALA A 267 -13.07 -8.32 -11.06
CA ALA A 267 -14.10 -7.87 -11.99
C ALA A 267 -14.50 -8.97 -12.98
N HIS A 268 -13.51 -9.70 -13.51
CA HIS A 268 -13.77 -10.83 -14.40
C HIS A 268 -14.46 -11.99 -13.68
N ALA A 269 -13.99 -12.35 -12.48
CA ALA A 269 -14.53 -13.47 -11.70
C ALA A 269 -15.97 -13.25 -11.25
N VAL A 270 -16.42 -12.00 -11.08
CA VAL A 270 -17.82 -11.66 -10.77
C VAL A 270 -18.74 -11.91 -11.98
N SER A 271 -18.26 -11.68 -13.20
CA SER A 271 -19.05 -11.80 -14.44
C SER A 271 -18.92 -13.14 -15.13
N ALA A 272 -17.87 -13.92 -14.82
CA ALA A 272 -17.62 -15.20 -15.47
C ALA A 272 -18.50 -16.32 -14.87
N GLU A 273 -19.11 -17.10 -15.78
CA GLU A 273 -19.88 -18.29 -15.43
C GLU A 273 -18.99 -19.52 -15.27
N ASP A 274 -17.89 -19.58 -16.03
CA ASP A 274 -16.96 -20.70 -16.04
C ASP A 274 -15.74 -20.46 -15.14
N ASP A 275 -15.50 -21.35 -14.19
CA ASP A 275 -14.33 -21.35 -13.32
C ASP A 275 -13.02 -21.59 -14.07
N ALA A 276 -13.04 -22.25 -15.23
CA ALA A 276 -11.86 -22.47 -16.06
C ALA A 276 -11.33 -21.16 -16.66
N GLU A 277 -12.21 -20.23 -17.08
CA GLU A 277 -11.83 -18.92 -17.56
C GLU A 277 -11.18 -18.09 -16.45
N VAL A 278 -11.80 -18.09 -15.26
CA VAL A 278 -11.27 -17.38 -14.08
C VAL A 278 -9.88 -17.91 -13.71
N ARG A 279 -9.72 -19.24 -13.74
CA ARG A 279 -8.42 -19.89 -13.48
C ARG A 279 -7.38 -19.50 -14.53
N ALA A 280 -7.74 -19.52 -15.82
CA ALA A 280 -6.83 -19.14 -16.90
C ALA A 280 -6.34 -17.68 -16.73
N LEU A 281 -7.26 -16.76 -16.41
CA LEU A 281 -6.92 -15.38 -16.12
C LEU A 281 -6.04 -15.25 -14.87
N TYR A 282 -6.37 -15.95 -13.78
CA TYR A 282 -5.56 -15.96 -12.56
C TYR A 282 -4.11 -16.38 -12.85
N LEU A 283 -3.89 -17.46 -13.61
CA LEU A 283 -2.55 -17.94 -13.95
C LEU A 283 -1.78 -16.90 -14.78
N ARG A 284 -2.43 -16.27 -15.77
CA ARG A 284 -1.83 -15.19 -16.56
C ARG A 284 -1.44 -14.00 -15.70
N LEU A 285 -2.33 -13.53 -14.81
CA LEU A 285 -2.07 -12.40 -13.93
C LEU A 285 -1.01 -12.72 -12.88
N THR A 286 -0.96 -13.96 -12.38
CA THR A 286 0.13 -14.45 -11.52
C THR A 286 1.47 -14.36 -12.24
N ARG A 287 1.55 -14.81 -13.50
CA ARG A 287 2.75 -14.68 -14.32
C ARG A 287 3.15 -13.23 -14.57
N VAL A 288 2.20 -12.35 -14.95
CA VAL A 288 2.47 -10.91 -15.14
C VAL A 288 2.99 -10.26 -13.86
N THR A 289 2.37 -10.56 -12.72
CA THR A 289 2.82 -10.06 -11.42
C THR A 289 4.23 -10.55 -11.10
N ALA A 290 4.52 -11.84 -11.34
CA ALA A 290 5.84 -12.43 -11.13
C ALA A 290 6.91 -11.78 -12.04
N LEU A 291 6.60 -11.56 -13.32
CA LEU A 291 7.51 -10.93 -14.29
C LEU A 291 7.94 -9.52 -13.87
N LEU A 292 7.07 -8.78 -13.21
CA LEU A 292 7.35 -7.40 -12.81
C LEU A 292 7.91 -7.28 -11.40
N THR A 293 7.42 -8.06 -10.44
CA THR A 293 7.77 -7.88 -9.02
C THR A 293 9.01 -8.68 -8.61
N LEU A 294 9.19 -9.91 -9.12
CA LEU A 294 10.30 -10.75 -8.71
C LEU A 294 11.67 -10.17 -9.09
N PRO A 295 11.92 -9.72 -10.34
CA PRO A 295 13.25 -9.16 -10.67
C PRO A 295 13.57 -7.91 -9.87
N ALA A 296 12.60 -7.00 -9.70
CA ALA A 296 12.80 -5.78 -8.93
C ALA A 296 13.17 -6.07 -7.47
N THR A 297 12.40 -6.96 -6.82
CA THR A 297 12.64 -7.32 -5.41
C THR A 297 13.91 -8.14 -5.21
N ALA A 298 14.24 -9.03 -6.15
CA ALA A 298 15.46 -9.83 -6.11
C ALA A 298 16.72 -8.97 -6.29
N VAL A 299 16.72 -7.99 -7.19
CA VAL A 299 17.83 -7.06 -7.39
C VAL A 299 18.01 -6.15 -6.17
N ILE A 300 16.91 -5.63 -5.60
CA ILE A 300 16.96 -4.84 -4.35
C ILE A 300 17.55 -5.68 -3.21
N ALA A 301 17.15 -6.94 -3.09
CA ALA A 301 17.70 -7.85 -2.09
C ALA A 301 19.20 -8.10 -2.29
N ALA A 302 19.63 -8.37 -3.52
CA ALA A 302 21.03 -8.61 -3.87
C ALA A 302 21.92 -7.38 -3.62
N LEU A 303 21.40 -6.18 -3.83
CA LEU A 303 22.10 -4.91 -3.63
C LEU A 303 21.78 -4.24 -2.26
N SER A 304 21.13 -4.95 -1.32
CA SER A 304 20.69 -4.41 -0.04
C SER A 304 21.80 -3.72 0.76
N TRP A 305 23.02 -4.29 0.76
CA TRP A 305 24.18 -3.73 1.44
C TRP A 305 24.67 -2.41 0.80
N ARG A 306 24.57 -2.28 -0.52
CA ARG A 306 24.86 -1.02 -1.21
C ARG A 306 23.78 0.02 -1.04
N LEU A 307 22.52 -0.42 -1.10
CA LEU A 307 21.38 0.44 -0.88
C LEU A 307 21.41 1.07 0.51
N THR A 308 21.73 0.28 1.55
CA THR A 308 21.88 0.80 2.90
C THR A 308 23.07 1.77 3.00
N GLY A 309 24.21 1.44 2.43
CA GLY A 309 25.40 2.30 2.52
C GLY A 309 25.27 3.60 1.72
N ALA A 310 24.81 3.52 0.46
CA ALA A 310 24.83 4.65 -0.46
C ALA A 310 23.55 5.51 -0.40
N VAL A 311 22.38 4.92 -0.08
CA VAL A 311 21.08 5.61 -0.12
C VAL A 311 20.56 5.91 1.27
N LEU A 312 20.51 4.92 2.16
CA LEU A 312 19.92 5.07 3.50
C LEU A 312 20.91 5.59 4.54
N GLY A 313 22.21 5.37 4.31
CA GLY A 313 23.30 5.78 5.22
C GLY A 313 23.65 4.71 6.25
N PRO A 314 24.81 4.87 6.94
CA PRO A 314 25.40 3.85 7.80
C PRO A 314 24.55 3.48 9.01
N ALA A 315 23.68 4.38 9.48
CA ALA A 315 22.75 4.10 10.58
C ALA A 315 21.74 2.99 10.28
N TRP A 316 21.56 2.64 8.99
CA TRP A 316 20.64 1.59 8.52
C TRP A 316 21.32 0.24 8.28
N SER A 317 22.63 0.13 8.52
CA SER A 317 23.44 -1.07 8.20
C SER A 317 22.91 -2.36 8.85
N SER A 318 22.39 -2.30 10.07
CA SER A 318 21.79 -3.46 10.72
C SER A 318 20.45 -3.93 10.09
N GLY A 319 19.88 -3.13 9.16
CA GLY A 319 18.67 -3.47 8.40
C GLY A 319 18.93 -4.22 7.08
N ILE A 320 20.18 -4.51 6.71
CA ILE A 320 20.53 -5.18 5.43
C ILE A 320 19.77 -6.48 5.25
N PHE A 321 19.73 -7.34 6.27
CA PHE A 321 19.02 -8.62 6.21
C PHE A 321 17.49 -8.46 6.14
N LEU A 322 16.92 -7.38 6.71
CA LEU A 322 15.50 -7.08 6.53
C LEU A 322 15.19 -6.82 5.05
N ILE A 323 15.96 -5.96 4.39
CA ILE A 323 15.78 -5.66 2.96
C ILE A 323 15.98 -6.92 2.12
N ALA A 324 17.06 -7.68 2.38
CA ALA A 324 17.39 -8.87 1.61
C ALA A 324 16.31 -9.96 1.65
N LEU A 325 15.59 -10.13 2.76
CA LEU A 325 14.62 -11.21 2.93
C LEU A 325 13.17 -10.75 2.76
N ILE A 326 12.80 -9.55 3.22
CA ILE A 326 11.41 -9.09 3.18
C ILE A 326 10.97 -8.77 1.74
N PHE A 327 11.80 -8.14 0.92
CA PHE A 327 11.42 -7.79 -0.45
C PHE A 327 11.04 -9.02 -1.29
N PRO A 328 11.90 -10.06 -1.44
CA PRO A 328 11.55 -11.23 -2.23
C PRO A 328 10.38 -12.02 -1.63
N SER A 329 10.34 -12.17 -0.29
CA SER A 329 9.26 -12.91 0.37
C SER A 329 7.90 -12.21 0.21
N GLN A 330 7.86 -10.87 0.22
CA GLN A 330 6.65 -10.10 -0.05
C GLN A 330 6.14 -10.33 -1.47
N ALA A 331 7.03 -10.31 -2.47
CA ALA A 331 6.66 -10.58 -3.86
C ALA A 331 6.13 -12.01 -4.05
N LEU A 332 6.84 -13.01 -3.55
CA LEU A 332 6.43 -14.41 -3.64
C LEU A 332 5.11 -14.67 -2.90
N GLY A 333 4.96 -14.13 -1.69
CA GLY A 333 3.72 -14.27 -0.91
C GLY A 333 2.51 -13.64 -1.62
N THR A 334 2.71 -12.50 -2.29
CA THR A 334 1.64 -11.79 -3.01
C THR A 334 1.12 -12.59 -4.22
N LEU A 335 1.96 -13.41 -4.89
CA LEU A 335 1.49 -14.30 -5.96
C LEU A 335 0.39 -15.26 -5.47
N GLY A 336 0.53 -15.79 -4.25
CA GLY A 336 -0.51 -16.59 -3.64
C GLY A 336 -1.76 -15.79 -3.27
N GLN A 337 -1.57 -14.53 -2.85
CA GLN A 337 -2.69 -13.66 -2.45
C GLN A 337 -3.60 -13.25 -3.61
N LEU A 338 -3.13 -13.24 -4.86
CA LEU A 338 -3.96 -12.91 -6.02
C LEU A 338 -5.22 -13.76 -6.11
N VAL A 339 -5.17 -15.02 -5.66
CA VAL A 339 -6.35 -15.91 -5.64
C VAL A 339 -7.46 -15.38 -4.75
N SER A 340 -7.14 -14.56 -3.75
CA SER A 340 -8.11 -13.91 -2.85
C SER A 340 -9.17 -13.13 -3.61
N ALA A 341 -8.82 -12.53 -4.76
CA ALA A 341 -9.76 -11.81 -5.60
C ALA A 341 -10.86 -12.73 -6.17
N ALA A 342 -10.48 -13.95 -6.61
CA ALA A 342 -11.42 -14.95 -7.09
C ALA A 342 -12.31 -15.50 -5.96
N ILE A 343 -11.73 -15.74 -4.78
CA ILE A 343 -12.46 -16.18 -3.59
C ILE A 343 -13.51 -15.13 -3.17
N TYR A 344 -13.15 -13.83 -3.21
CA TYR A 344 -14.07 -12.74 -2.92
C TYR A 344 -15.21 -12.65 -3.93
N ALA A 345 -14.90 -12.80 -5.22
CA ALA A 345 -15.90 -12.73 -6.29
C ALA A 345 -16.96 -13.83 -6.18
N ARG A 346 -16.60 -14.99 -5.65
CA ARG A 346 -17.51 -16.12 -5.40
C ARG A 346 -18.30 -16.01 -4.08
N GLY A 347 -18.17 -14.88 -3.35
CA GLY A 347 -18.94 -14.63 -2.12
C GLY A 347 -18.41 -15.34 -0.87
N TRP A 348 -17.23 -15.96 -0.90
CA TRP A 348 -16.67 -16.70 0.23
C TRP A 348 -15.96 -15.77 1.24
N ALA A 349 -16.70 -14.79 1.72
CA ALA A 349 -16.18 -13.76 2.64
C ALA A 349 -15.60 -14.36 3.95
N ARG A 350 -16.15 -15.48 4.44
CA ARG A 350 -15.65 -16.16 5.65
C ARG A 350 -14.21 -16.64 5.48
N SER A 351 -13.88 -17.22 4.32
CA SER A 351 -12.53 -17.70 4.02
C SER A 351 -11.53 -16.56 3.96
N GLN A 352 -11.92 -15.42 3.41
CA GLN A 352 -11.10 -14.22 3.40
C GLN A 352 -10.88 -13.64 4.80
N MET A 353 -11.93 -13.64 5.62
CA MET A 353 -11.81 -13.22 7.02
C MET A 353 -10.84 -14.12 7.78
N LEU A 354 -10.94 -15.45 7.61
CA LEU A 354 -10.02 -16.41 8.22
C LEU A 354 -8.58 -16.20 7.75
N LEU A 355 -8.36 -15.96 6.45
CA LEU A 355 -7.04 -15.64 5.90
C LEU A 355 -6.47 -14.35 6.53
N ALA A 356 -7.28 -13.29 6.64
CA ALA A 356 -6.84 -12.03 7.20
C ALA A 356 -6.47 -12.18 8.69
N VAL A 357 -7.31 -12.88 9.47
CA VAL A 357 -7.05 -13.14 10.90
C VAL A 357 -5.82 -14.03 11.06
N ALA A 358 -5.68 -15.08 10.26
CA ALA A 358 -4.51 -15.96 10.30
C ALA A 358 -3.22 -15.18 9.97
N ASN A 359 -3.25 -14.32 8.96
CA ASN A 359 -2.10 -13.47 8.62
C ASN A 359 -1.72 -12.53 9.76
N GLY A 360 -2.70 -11.84 10.35
CA GLY A 360 -2.46 -10.94 11.49
C GLY A 360 -1.91 -11.67 12.70
N ALA A 361 -2.47 -12.84 13.04
CA ALA A 361 -2.00 -13.68 14.14
C ALA A 361 -0.59 -14.22 13.90
N LEU A 362 -0.28 -14.71 12.69
CA LEU A 362 1.04 -15.21 12.33
C LEU A 362 2.08 -14.10 12.33
N ARG A 363 1.75 -12.90 11.83
CA ARG A 363 2.65 -11.73 11.89
C ARG A 363 2.94 -11.31 13.33
N LEU A 364 1.92 -11.23 14.16
CA LEU A 364 2.09 -10.91 15.57
C LEU A 364 2.93 -11.97 16.28
N ALA A 365 2.69 -13.24 16.04
CA ALA A 365 3.49 -14.34 16.56
C ALA A 365 4.95 -14.26 16.12
N ALA A 366 5.21 -13.97 14.86
CA ALA A 366 6.55 -13.83 14.29
C ALA A 366 7.39 -12.74 14.97
N VAL A 367 6.77 -11.63 15.37
CA VAL A 367 7.47 -10.54 16.07
C VAL A 367 7.49 -10.71 17.60
N ALA A 368 6.54 -11.46 18.17
CA ALA A 368 6.42 -11.70 19.60
C ALA A 368 7.33 -12.84 20.11
N ILE A 369 7.57 -13.86 19.28
CA ILE A 369 8.40 -15.02 19.67
C ILE A 369 9.86 -14.60 19.85
N PRO A 370 10.47 -14.82 21.05
CA PRO A 370 11.80 -14.30 21.38
C PRO A 370 12.97 -15.14 20.85
N LEU A 371 12.84 -15.85 19.76
CA LEU A 371 13.89 -16.71 19.22
C LEU A 371 14.87 -15.92 18.35
N GLY A 372 16.16 -15.95 18.66
CA GLY A 372 17.24 -15.47 17.81
C GLY A 372 17.43 -13.94 17.70
N GLY A 373 16.66 -13.11 18.42
CA GLY A 373 16.85 -11.65 18.44
C GLY A 373 16.61 -10.94 17.09
N TRP A 374 17.34 -9.84 16.86
CA TRP A 374 17.21 -8.99 15.66
C TRP A 374 17.49 -9.71 14.34
N LEU A 375 18.52 -10.55 14.32
CA LEU A 375 18.92 -11.28 13.11
C LEU A 375 17.91 -12.33 12.65
N ALA A 376 17.10 -12.85 13.57
CA ALA A 376 16.08 -13.85 13.26
C ALA A 376 14.78 -13.21 12.74
N LEU A 377 14.48 -11.96 13.09
CA LEU A 377 13.26 -11.27 12.70
C LEU A 377 12.97 -11.31 11.19
N PRO A 378 13.93 -11.03 10.28
CA PRO A 378 13.69 -11.10 8.83
C PRO A 378 13.22 -12.48 8.35
N PHE A 379 13.76 -13.57 8.94
CA PHE A 379 13.38 -14.93 8.59
C PHE A 379 11.94 -15.25 9.00
N TYR A 380 11.52 -14.83 10.20
CA TYR A 380 10.14 -15.02 10.64
C TYR A 380 9.15 -14.26 9.77
N VAL A 381 9.46 -13.00 9.44
CA VAL A 381 8.60 -12.19 8.57
C VAL A 381 8.53 -12.77 7.17
N ALA A 382 9.65 -13.24 6.62
CA ALA A 382 9.70 -13.91 5.34
C ALA A 382 8.87 -15.21 5.36
N ALA A 383 9.00 -16.01 6.40
CA ALA A 383 8.21 -17.24 6.57
C ALA A 383 6.70 -16.97 6.63
N VAL A 384 6.29 -15.89 7.32
CA VAL A 384 4.87 -15.49 7.36
C VAL A 384 4.38 -15.02 5.99
N ASN A 385 5.15 -14.21 5.28
CA ASN A 385 4.76 -13.75 3.94
C ASN A 385 4.58 -14.94 2.97
N LEU A 386 5.52 -15.88 2.97
CA LEU A 386 5.45 -17.10 2.15
C LEU A 386 4.32 -18.01 2.61
N GLY A 387 4.20 -18.24 3.92
CA GLY A 387 3.17 -19.09 4.52
C GLY A 387 1.76 -18.57 4.22
N TYR A 388 1.57 -17.26 4.28
CA TYR A 388 0.29 -16.63 3.92
C TYR A 388 -0.06 -16.84 2.44
N GLY A 389 0.91 -16.63 1.54
CA GLY A 389 0.73 -16.92 0.12
C GLY A 389 0.37 -18.38 -0.15
N LEU A 390 1.07 -19.31 0.50
CA LEU A 390 0.78 -20.75 0.39
C LEU A 390 -0.60 -21.11 0.96
N LEU A 391 -0.96 -20.53 2.10
CA LEU A 391 -2.27 -20.75 2.71
C LEU A 391 -3.41 -20.31 1.79
N ALA A 392 -3.26 -19.15 1.13
CA ALA A 392 -4.23 -18.67 0.16
C ALA A 392 -4.39 -19.64 -1.03
N ILE A 393 -3.30 -20.19 -1.55
CA ILE A 393 -3.33 -21.19 -2.63
C ILE A 393 -3.95 -22.50 -2.14
N VAL A 394 -3.68 -22.93 -0.90
CA VAL A 394 -4.30 -24.13 -0.31
C VAL A 394 -5.82 -23.97 -0.19
N ILE A 395 -6.29 -22.80 0.26
CA ILE A 395 -7.73 -22.50 0.33
C ILE A 395 -8.35 -22.52 -1.07
N ALA A 396 -7.66 -21.98 -2.09
CA ALA A 396 -8.11 -22.06 -3.47
C ALA A 396 -8.23 -23.50 -3.97
N ARG A 397 -7.30 -24.37 -3.57
CA ARG A 397 -7.41 -25.81 -3.89
C ARG A 397 -8.65 -26.44 -3.28
N VAL A 398 -8.94 -26.13 -2.03
CA VAL A 398 -10.10 -26.71 -1.31
C VAL A 398 -11.43 -26.18 -1.87
N GLN A 399 -11.48 -24.89 -2.20
CA GLN A 399 -12.75 -24.22 -2.58
C GLN A 399 -12.97 -24.20 -4.10
N LEU A 400 -11.92 -23.98 -4.89
CA LEU A 400 -12.01 -23.87 -6.36
C LEU A 400 -11.48 -25.09 -7.09
N GLY A 401 -10.94 -26.09 -6.38
CA GLY A 401 -10.33 -27.26 -6.99
C GLY A 401 -9.04 -27.00 -7.77
N TRP A 402 -8.45 -25.80 -7.65
CA TRP A 402 -7.27 -25.40 -8.42
C TRP A 402 -6.01 -26.11 -7.89
N ARG A 403 -5.12 -26.50 -8.80
CA ARG A 403 -3.87 -27.18 -8.41
C ARG A 403 -2.86 -26.14 -7.90
N ILE A 404 -2.25 -26.40 -6.74
CA ILE A 404 -1.21 -25.56 -6.14
C ILE A 404 -0.03 -25.38 -7.11
N ALA A 405 0.35 -26.47 -7.78
CA ALA A 405 1.49 -26.51 -8.70
C ALA A 405 1.36 -25.51 -9.87
N ASP A 406 0.16 -25.21 -10.33
CA ASP A 406 -0.04 -24.39 -11.52
C ASP A 406 0.47 -22.94 -11.31
N ALA A 407 0.16 -22.33 -10.15
CA ALA A 407 0.65 -20.99 -9.83
C ALA A 407 2.18 -20.96 -9.66
N LEU A 408 2.75 -22.00 -9.05
CA LEU A 408 4.21 -22.12 -8.88
C LEU A 408 4.91 -22.34 -10.24
N LEU A 409 4.30 -23.13 -11.13
CA LEU A 409 4.82 -23.36 -12.48
C LEU A 409 4.80 -22.10 -13.35
N GLU A 410 3.79 -21.22 -13.16
CA GLU A 410 3.76 -19.92 -13.86
C GLU A 410 4.83 -18.95 -13.34
N ALA A 411 5.14 -18.98 -12.06
CA ALA A 411 6.14 -18.12 -11.44
C ALA A 411 7.59 -18.64 -11.61
N ARG A 412 7.81 -19.92 -11.92
CA ARG A 412 9.15 -20.53 -11.91
C ARG A 412 10.13 -19.87 -12.88
N GLY A 413 9.70 -19.60 -14.12
CA GLY A 413 10.55 -18.97 -15.13
C GLY A 413 11.00 -17.57 -14.71
N PRO A 414 10.04 -16.67 -14.37
CA PRO A 414 10.36 -15.37 -13.77
C PRO A 414 11.24 -15.46 -12.53
N ALA A 415 11.00 -16.42 -11.62
CA ALA A 415 11.79 -16.59 -10.39
C ALA A 415 13.24 -16.98 -10.67
N MET A 416 13.47 -17.97 -11.54
CA MET A 416 14.81 -18.39 -11.93
C MET A 416 15.57 -17.28 -12.66
N ALA A 417 14.93 -16.60 -13.61
CA ALA A 417 15.52 -15.47 -14.30
C ALA A 417 15.85 -14.31 -13.35
N SER A 418 14.99 -14.05 -12.35
CA SER A 418 15.24 -13.06 -11.31
C SER A 418 16.42 -13.42 -10.42
N ALA A 419 16.60 -14.70 -10.10
CA ALA A 419 17.76 -15.17 -9.34
C ALA A 419 19.07 -14.98 -10.11
N VAL A 420 19.08 -15.24 -11.43
CA VAL A 420 20.25 -14.98 -12.30
C VAL A 420 20.55 -13.48 -12.38
N ALA A 421 19.52 -12.64 -12.56
CA ALA A 421 19.68 -11.19 -12.59
C ALA A 421 20.20 -10.64 -11.25
N ALA A 422 19.69 -11.15 -10.15
CA ALA A 422 20.13 -10.79 -8.80
C ALA A 422 21.60 -11.19 -8.57
N ALA A 423 22.01 -12.37 -9.00
CA ALA A 423 23.40 -12.82 -8.92
C ALA A 423 24.33 -11.95 -9.77
N ALA A 424 23.92 -11.56 -10.99
CA ALA A 424 24.67 -10.63 -11.83
C ALA A 424 24.79 -9.25 -11.21
N ALA A 425 23.66 -8.71 -10.67
CA ALA A 425 23.66 -7.43 -9.95
C ALA A 425 24.59 -7.46 -8.73
N PHE A 426 24.58 -8.55 -7.97
CA PHE A 426 25.46 -8.73 -6.81
C PHE A 426 26.94 -8.78 -7.25
N ALA A 427 27.27 -9.59 -8.27
CA ALA A 427 28.63 -9.70 -8.78
C ALA A 427 29.15 -8.35 -9.30
N LEU A 428 28.35 -7.62 -10.06
CA LEU A 428 28.69 -6.24 -10.47
C LEU A 428 28.83 -5.33 -9.25
N GLY A 429 27.92 -5.45 -8.30
CA GLY A 429 27.96 -4.70 -7.06
C GLY A 429 29.26 -4.90 -6.30
N VAL A 430 29.78 -6.12 -6.17
CA VAL A 430 31.04 -6.40 -5.45
C VAL A 430 32.24 -5.84 -6.20
N ASN A 431 32.26 -5.90 -7.54
CA ASN A 431 33.41 -5.56 -8.38
C ASN A 431 33.47 -4.09 -8.83
N THR A 432 32.50 -3.26 -8.46
CA THR A 432 32.46 -1.84 -8.84
C THR A 432 32.72 -0.93 -7.63
N PRO A 433 33.21 0.29 -7.84
CA PRO A 433 33.39 1.25 -6.74
C PRO A 433 32.09 1.57 -6.01
N GLY A 434 32.19 2.08 -4.76
CA GLY A 434 31.04 2.53 -3.99
C GLY A 434 30.37 3.76 -4.62
N GLY A 435 29.12 4.02 -4.24
CA GLY A 435 28.36 5.22 -4.63
C GLY A 435 27.05 4.93 -5.37
N ILE A 436 26.19 5.94 -5.40
CA ILE A 436 24.83 5.84 -5.96
C ILE A 436 24.89 5.56 -7.48
N GLY A 437 25.83 6.16 -8.21
CA GLY A 437 25.96 5.95 -9.66
C GLY A 437 26.21 4.48 -10.01
N TRP A 438 27.10 3.82 -9.30
CA TRP A 438 27.40 2.41 -9.51
C TRP A 438 26.28 1.48 -9.00
N LEU A 439 25.54 1.88 -7.99
CA LEU A 439 24.31 1.19 -7.57
C LEU A 439 23.28 1.18 -8.71
N ILE A 440 23.06 2.35 -9.34
CA ILE A 440 22.13 2.47 -10.49
C ILE A 440 22.63 1.65 -11.67
N VAL A 441 23.93 1.67 -12.00
CA VAL A 441 24.50 0.87 -13.08
C VAL A 441 24.30 -0.63 -12.81
N SER A 442 24.60 -1.10 -11.59
CA SER A 442 24.44 -2.51 -11.23
C SER A 442 22.96 -2.96 -11.29
N ALA A 443 22.04 -2.10 -10.86
CA ALA A 443 20.61 -2.37 -10.94
C ALA A 443 20.10 -2.35 -12.39
N ALA A 444 20.56 -1.39 -13.21
CA ALA A 444 20.15 -1.29 -14.61
C ALA A 444 20.70 -2.45 -15.46
N ALA A 445 21.92 -2.88 -15.22
CA ALA A 445 22.53 -4.03 -15.89
C ALA A 445 21.79 -5.36 -15.61
N ALA A 446 21.11 -5.48 -14.48
CA ALA A 446 20.29 -6.63 -14.17
C ALA A 446 19.09 -6.81 -15.13
N GLY A 447 18.57 -5.71 -15.71
CA GLY A 447 17.43 -5.75 -16.63
C GLY A 447 17.69 -6.57 -17.90
N PRO A 448 18.72 -6.26 -18.71
CA PRO A 448 19.10 -7.07 -19.85
C PRO A 448 19.43 -8.53 -19.49
N VAL A 449 20.12 -8.76 -18.36
CA VAL A 449 20.43 -10.12 -17.89
C VAL A 449 19.15 -10.88 -17.55
N TYR A 450 18.19 -10.22 -16.89
CA TYR A 450 16.88 -10.82 -16.61
C TYR A 450 16.15 -11.23 -17.89
N LEU A 451 16.08 -10.33 -18.88
CA LEU A 451 15.42 -10.63 -20.15
C LEU A 451 16.10 -11.77 -20.92
N ALA A 452 17.43 -11.78 -20.95
CA ALA A 452 18.19 -12.87 -21.57
C ALA A 452 17.96 -14.20 -20.85
N ALA A 453 18.06 -14.21 -19.52
CA ALA A 453 17.79 -15.40 -18.71
C ALA A 453 16.36 -15.92 -18.87
N LEU A 454 15.37 -15.01 -18.88
CA LEU A 454 13.97 -15.36 -19.10
C LEU A 454 13.76 -15.99 -20.49
N PHE A 455 14.39 -15.43 -21.52
CA PHE A 455 14.33 -15.98 -22.86
C PHE A 455 15.00 -17.35 -22.97
N CYS A 456 16.11 -17.56 -22.28
CA CYS A 456 16.80 -18.86 -22.28
C CYS A 456 16.05 -19.95 -21.50
N LEU A 457 15.52 -19.59 -20.31
CA LEU A 457 14.92 -20.55 -19.38
C LEU A 457 13.44 -20.84 -19.67
N ASP A 458 12.71 -19.90 -20.27
CA ASP A 458 11.26 -20.01 -20.50
C ASP A 458 10.83 -19.45 -21.87
N ARG A 459 11.59 -19.80 -22.92
CA ARG A 459 11.44 -19.25 -24.30
C ARG A 459 10.02 -19.34 -24.83
N LYS A 460 9.39 -20.52 -24.70
CA LYS A 460 8.03 -20.73 -25.28
C LYS A 460 6.99 -19.78 -24.69
N ARG A 461 6.97 -19.64 -23.36
CA ARG A 461 6.02 -18.76 -22.67
C ARG A 461 6.35 -17.30 -22.86
N THR A 462 7.64 -16.94 -22.87
CA THR A 462 8.09 -15.56 -23.11
C THR A 462 7.71 -15.07 -24.50
N LEU A 463 7.79 -15.92 -25.53
CA LEU A 463 7.32 -15.59 -26.86
C LEU A 463 5.79 -15.44 -26.91
N ALA A 464 5.03 -16.27 -26.18
CA ALA A 464 3.59 -16.15 -26.07
C ALA A 464 3.19 -14.84 -25.37
N ASP A 465 3.88 -14.47 -24.29
CA ASP A 465 3.67 -13.19 -23.59
C ASP A 465 3.94 -11.99 -24.51
N TRP A 466 5.04 -12.06 -25.30
CA TRP A 466 5.40 -11.03 -26.25
C TRP A 466 4.38 -10.87 -27.38
N THR A 467 3.88 -11.96 -27.92
CA THR A 467 2.83 -11.94 -28.96
C THR A 467 1.52 -11.38 -28.40
N ALA A 468 1.12 -11.77 -27.20
CA ALA A 468 -0.06 -11.22 -26.51
C ALA A 468 0.07 -9.72 -26.27
N LEU A 469 1.24 -9.24 -25.85
CA LEU A 469 1.49 -7.80 -25.65
C LEU A 469 1.41 -7.03 -26.97
N ARG A 470 2.02 -7.54 -28.04
CA ARG A 470 1.97 -6.94 -29.36
C ARG A 470 0.53 -6.83 -29.89
N THR A 471 -0.26 -7.90 -29.73
CA THR A 471 -1.68 -7.92 -30.14
C THR A 471 -2.49 -6.89 -29.34
N ALA A 472 -2.30 -6.81 -28.03
CA ALA A 472 -2.97 -5.83 -27.18
C ALA A 472 -2.62 -4.38 -27.57
N LEU A 473 -1.36 -4.11 -27.87
CA LEU A 473 -0.89 -2.79 -28.33
C LEU A 473 -1.42 -2.44 -29.74
N ALA A 474 -1.51 -3.41 -30.64
CA ALA A 474 -2.09 -3.23 -31.97
C ALA A 474 -3.58 -2.92 -31.90
N LEU A 475 -4.34 -3.65 -31.07
CA LEU A 475 -5.76 -3.39 -30.82
C LEU A 475 -5.98 -2.00 -30.20
N ARG A 476 -5.13 -1.57 -29.30
CA ARG A 476 -5.20 -0.23 -28.70
C ARG A 476 -4.95 0.89 -29.73
N ARG A 477 -4.05 0.66 -30.70
CA ARG A 477 -3.81 1.60 -31.81
C ARG A 477 -5.00 1.63 -32.80
N ALA A 478 -5.64 0.51 -33.05
CA ALA A 478 -6.84 0.43 -33.90
C ALA A 478 -8.08 1.09 -33.24
N TRP A 479 -8.08 1.19 -31.88
CA TRP A 479 -9.12 1.86 -31.12
C TRP A 479 -8.81 3.33 -30.76
N ALA A 480 -7.65 3.86 -31.17
CA ALA A 480 -7.43 5.29 -31.09
C ALA A 480 -8.46 5.96 -32.02
N PRO A 481 -9.34 6.86 -31.51
CA PRO A 481 -10.33 7.49 -32.37
C PRO A 481 -9.60 8.21 -33.50
N VAL A 482 -9.94 7.88 -34.75
CA VAL A 482 -9.56 8.67 -35.90
C VAL A 482 -10.01 10.08 -35.57
N ALA A 483 -9.05 10.99 -35.40
CA ALA A 483 -9.32 12.41 -35.26
C ALA A 483 -10.10 12.79 -36.51
N GLY A 484 -11.42 12.97 -36.37
CA GLY A 484 -12.24 13.51 -37.43
C GLY A 484 -11.71 14.88 -37.81
N PRO A 485 -11.80 15.26 -39.08
CA PRO A 485 -11.35 16.56 -39.54
C PRO A 485 -12.10 17.67 -38.80
N ALA A 486 -11.37 18.76 -38.55
CA ALA A 486 -11.76 19.95 -37.81
C ALA A 486 -13.01 20.62 -38.34
#